data_a6d9d39e676ddf040ca79e202ed0f44b
#
_entry.id   a6d9d39e676ddf040ca79e202ed0f44b
#
_cell.length_a   1.000
_cell.length_b   1.000
_cell.length_c   1.000
_cell.angle_alpha   90.00
_cell.angle_beta   90.00
_cell.angle_gamma   90.00
#
_symmetry.space_group_name_H-M   'P 1'
#
loop_
_entity.id
_entity.type
_entity.pdbx_description
1 polymer ?
#
loop_
_entity_poly.entity_id
_entity_poly.type
_entity_poly.pdbx_seq_one_letter_code
_entity_poly.pdbx_strand_id
1 'polypeptide(L)'
;MFARAFFASVLLFSIPAWAEDHPPAEAFGQLPLISHPHLSPDGKRFVAIQSLDGKPTVAIYTVGAAPGTLPFVVPTEDGVIDDAVFVKNDRLVITLKKSQKQFLDNRMRTWVRAVSVAADGSDPHVLLRDNVTFDSNTYTGVIADADLDDPTYIYVPLFVGRIQPQRMPFEDLKRYNEGKAEYDVEKVDLTTGEGHQYVRGGPYTVLFLMDGKGNVKARLDESMRPLRDDIYAYENGDWRAMGDYDANEDNGAHVMGMTEDEKAIVRVADNKDGDRALVRVPLEAGKPETPLFSAPHADVLGVSRDEWTGAVTGANYADDKMEYVYFDPERQSLEEKLQALFPGLTVHPVSADVAHDAWIVEVEGPRNPPTYYYYTGGEPVAIAAAYP
;
A
#
# COMPACT_ATOMS: atom_id res chain seq x y z
N MET A 1 44.31 -62.16 56.01
CA MET A 1 44.17 -60.72 55.78
C MET A 1 43.51 -60.52 54.43
N PHE A 2 42.15 -60.36 54.40
CA PHE A 2 41.39 -60.20 53.14
C PHE A 2 40.96 -58.75 53.06
N ALA A 3 41.48 -58.03 52.00
CA ALA A 3 41.04 -56.70 51.66
C ALA A 3 39.78 -56.78 50.77
N ARG A 4 38.64 -56.23 51.23
CA ARG A 4 37.43 -56.05 50.44
C ARG A 4 37.51 -54.74 49.66
N ALA A 5 37.52 -54.83 48.33
CA ALA A 5 37.37 -53.69 47.44
C ALA A 5 35.85 -53.38 47.31
N PHE A 6 35.49 -52.15 47.65
CA PHE A 6 34.14 -51.59 47.45
C PHE A 6 34.07 -50.94 46.02
N PHE A 7 33.28 -51.52 45.15
CA PHE A 7 32.97 -50.91 43.87
C PHE A 7 31.77 -49.98 44.02
N ALA A 8 31.99 -48.67 43.91
CA ALA A 8 30.95 -47.69 43.88
C ALA A 8 30.46 -47.54 42.42
N SER A 9 29.22 -48.02 42.13
CA SER A 9 28.54 -47.82 40.85
C SER A 9 27.99 -46.40 40.81
N VAL A 10 28.51 -45.54 39.99
CA VAL A 10 27.94 -44.21 39.67
C VAL A 10 26.85 -44.43 38.64
N LEU A 11 25.58 -44.30 39.05
CA LEU A 11 24.45 -44.22 38.18
C LEU A 11 24.41 -42.83 37.53
N LEU A 12 24.81 -42.75 36.27
CA LEU A 12 24.58 -41.59 35.39
C LEU A 12 23.08 -41.49 35.03
N PHE A 13 22.37 -40.64 35.74
CA PHE A 13 21.05 -40.22 35.30
C PHE A 13 21.23 -39.36 34.06
N SER A 14 20.95 -39.88 32.86
CA SER A 14 20.73 -39.11 31.66
C SER A 14 19.42 -38.31 31.83
N ILE A 15 19.55 -37.02 32.12
CA ILE A 15 18.44 -36.06 32.01
C ILE A 15 18.13 -36.00 30.52
N PRO A 16 16.89 -36.30 30.07
CA PRO A 16 16.53 -36.02 28.68
C PRO A 16 16.66 -34.50 28.49
N ALA A 17 17.59 -34.08 27.67
CA ALA A 17 17.61 -32.73 27.14
C ALA A 17 16.32 -32.60 26.31
N TRP A 18 15.39 -31.81 26.83
CA TRP A 18 14.26 -31.34 26.04
C TRP A 18 14.92 -30.44 24.98
N ALA A 19 15.09 -31.01 23.78
CA ALA A 19 15.37 -30.19 22.62
C ALA A 19 14.15 -29.27 22.51
N GLU A 20 14.37 -27.96 22.70
CA GLU A 20 13.39 -26.99 22.24
C GLU A 20 13.18 -27.30 20.75
N ASP A 21 11.94 -27.57 20.38
CA ASP A 21 11.55 -27.77 18.99
C ASP A 21 11.73 -26.43 18.26
N HIS A 22 12.96 -26.18 17.84
CA HIS A 22 13.22 -25.03 16.97
C HIS A 22 12.60 -25.34 15.61
N PRO A 23 11.80 -24.41 15.07
CA PRO A 23 11.24 -24.60 13.74
C PRO A 23 12.39 -24.85 12.74
N PRO A 24 12.24 -25.81 11.80
CA PRO A 24 13.24 -26.09 10.80
C PRO A 24 13.51 -24.87 9.95
N ALA A 25 14.72 -24.73 9.39
CA ALA A 25 15.10 -23.57 8.60
C ALA A 25 14.16 -23.32 7.41
N GLU A 26 13.59 -24.39 6.87
CA GLU A 26 12.60 -24.36 5.78
C GLU A 26 11.31 -23.63 6.17
N ALA A 27 10.93 -23.64 7.45
CA ALA A 27 9.74 -22.93 7.94
C ALA A 27 9.86 -21.40 7.76
N PHE A 28 11.09 -20.87 7.84
CA PHE A 28 11.35 -19.43 7.63
C PHE A 28 11.33 -18.99 6.17
N GLY A 29 11.36 -19.94 5.23
CA GLY A 29 11.28 -19.69 3.79
C GLY A 29 9.90 -19.96 3.19
N GLN A 30 8.92 -20.34 3.98
CA GLN A 30 7.55 -20.58 3.50
C GLN A 30 6.84 -19.27 3.20
N LEU A 31 6.11 -19.24 2.08
CA LEU A 31 5.20 -18.15 1.77
C LEU A 31 4.00 -18.19 2.73
N PRO A 32 3.44 -17.04 3.11
CA PRO A 32 2.21 -17.02 3.88
C PRO A 32 1.09 -17.75 3.14
N LEU A 33 0.25 -18.47 3.87
CA LEU A 33 -0.94 -19.14 3.31
C LEU A 33 -1.90 -18.13 2.69
N ILE A 34 -2.02 -16.96 3.32
CA ILE A 34 -2.83 -15.83 2.87
C ILE A 34 -2.12 -14.52 3.24
N SER A 35 -2.20 -13.55 2.35
CA SER A 35 -1.66 -12.20 2.56
C SER A 35 -2.44 -11.17 1.75
N HIS A 36 -2.30 -9.88 2.08
CA HIS A 36 -2.92 -8.76 1.38
C HIS A 36 -4.43 -8.93 1.13
N PRO A 37 -5.23 -9.25 2.15
CA PRO A 37 -6.67 -9.32 1.96
C PRO A 37 -7.25 -7.92 1.77
N HIS A 38 -8.12 -7.76 0.75
CA HIS A 38 -8.73 -6.48 0.39
C HIS A 38 -10.21 -6.69 0.08
N LEU A 39 -11.09 -5.96 0.80
CA LEU A 39 -12.55 -6.01 0.59
C LEU A 39 -12.97 -5.39 -0.74
N SER A 40 -14.09 -5.84 -1.27
CA SER A 40 -14.79 -5.10 -2.32
C SER A 40 -15.46 -3.85 -1.73
N PRO A 41 -15.70 -2.79 -2.54
CA PRO A 41 -16.36 -1.58 -2.06
C PRO A 41 -17.70 -1.83 -1.33
N ASP A 42 -18.45 -2.86 -1.73
CA ASP A 42 -19.73 -3.25 -1.10
C ASP A 42 -19.60 -4.28 0.04
N GLY A 43 -18.37 -4.63 0.44
CA GLY A 43 -18.10 -5.58 1.52
C GLY A 43 -18.53 -7.02 1.29
N LYS A 44 -19.03 -7.38 0.08
CA LYS A 44 -19.57 -8.72 -0.19
C LYS A 44 -18.52 -9.74 -0.61
N ARG A 45 -17.35 -9.29 -1.00
CA ARG A 45 -16.22 -10.13 -1.42
C ARG A 45 -14.94 -9.59 -0.81
N PHE A 46 -13.93 -10.43 -0.76
CA PHE A 46 -12.57 -9.99 -0.58
C PHE A 46 -11.65 -10.78 -1.50
N VAL A 47 -10.56 -10.15 -1.92
CA VAL A 47 -9.46 -10.77 -2.63
C VAL A 47 -8.30 -10.95 -1.68
N ALA A 48 -7.49 -11.98 -1.86
CA ALA A 48 -6.23 -12.15 -1.14
C ALA A 48 -5.22 -12.88 -2.03
N ILE A 49 -3.94 -12.72 -1.72
CA ILE A 49 -2.89 -13.55 -2.28
C ILE A 49 -2.79 -14.81 -1.42
N GLN A 50 -3.05 -15.95 -2.02
CA GLN A 50 -3.00 -17.26 -1.37
C GLN A 50 -1.86 -18.11 -1.93
N SER A 51 -1.13 -18.80 -1.06
CA SER A 51 -0.15 -19.80 -1.49
C SER A 51 -0.83 -21.12 -1.80
N LEU A 52 -0.86 -21.52 -3.08
CA LEU A 52 -1.32 -22.82 -3.53
C LEU A 52 -0.12 -23.61 -4.08
N ASP A 53 0.17 -24.76 -3.49
CA ASP A 53 1.32 -25.60 -3.86
C ASP A 53 2.65 -24.82 -3.89
N GLY A 54 2.83 -23.88 -2.94
CA GLY A 54 4.00 -23.02 -2.83
C GLY A 54 4.10 -21.92 -3.89
N LYS A 55 3.00 -21.62 -4.58
CA LYS A 55 2.92 -20.53 -5.57
C LYS A 55 1.91 -19.48 -5.14
N PRO A 56 2.28 -18.19 -5.17
CA PRO A 56 1.31 -17.11 -4.94
C PRO A 56 0.22 -17.14 -6.01
N THR A 57 -1.03 -17.01 -5.58
CA THR A 57 -2.20 -17.08 -6.45
C THR A 57 -3.23 -16.08 -5.95
N VAL A 58 -3.90 -15.36 -6.82
CA VAL A 58 -5.00 -14.47 -6.46
C VAL A 58 -6.26 -15.29 -6.21
N ALA A 59 -6.84 -15.16 -5.03
CA ALA A 59 -8.04 -15.87 -4.63
C ALA A 59 -9.14 -14.88 -4.24
N ILE A 60 -10.35 -15.05 -4.78
CA ILE A 60 -11.50 -14.21 -4.52
C ILE A 60 -12.51 -15.00 -3.69
N TYR A 61 -12.88 -14.45 -2.55
CA TYR A 61 -13.78 -15.05 -1.59
C TYR A 61 -15.11 -14.30 -1.54
N THR A 62 -16.19 -15.03 -1.30
CA THR A 62 -17.51 -14.45 -1.01
C THR A 62 -17.70 -14.40 0.50
N VAL A 63 -18.00 -13.22 1.04
CA VAL A 63 -18.30 -13.04 2.46
C VAL A 63 -19.59 -13.78 2.82
N GLY A 64 -19.58 -14.49 3.94
CA GLY A 64 -20.76 -15.27 4.40
C GLY A 64 -21.03 -16.55 3.60
N ALA A 65 -20.13 -16.95 2.71
CA ALA A 65 -20.25 -18.25 2.03
C ALA A 65 -20.25 -19.42 3.03
N ALA A 66 -20.88 -20.52 2.65
CA ALA A 66 -20.93 -21.72 3.51
C ALA A 66 -19.51 -22.21 3.82
N PRO A 67 -19.26 -22.73 5.05
CA PRO A 67 -17.97 -23.32 5.41
C PRO A 67 -17.52 -24.36 4.37
N GLY A 68 -16.25 -24.24 3.92
CA GLY A 68 -15.69 -25.12 2.90
C GLY A 68 -15.98 -24.72 1.45
N THR A 69 -16.66 -23.60 1.21
CA THR A 69 -16.74 -23.01 -0.13
C THR A 69 -15.36 -22.59 -0.59
N LEU A 70 -14.92 -23.13 -1.72
CA LEU A 70 -13.62 -22.77 -2.29
C LEU A 70 -13.67 -21.35 -2.90
N PRO A 71 -12.58 -20.57 -2.76
CA PRO A 71 -12.47 -19.29 -3.44
C PRO A 71 -12.39 -19.50 -4.96
N PHE A 72 -12.74 -18.46 -5.69
CA PHE A 72 -12.41 -18.40 -7.09
C PHE A 72 -10.92 -18.04 -7.24
N VAL A 73 -10.19 -18.83 -8.02
CA VAL A 73 -8.75 -18.64 -8.25
C VAL A 73 -8.53 -18.01 -9.62
N VAL A 74 -7.88 -16.85 -9.64
CA VAL A 74 -7.51 -16.18 -10.91
C VAL A 74 -6.21 -16.80 -11.43
N PRO A 75 -6.22 -17.41 -12.63
CA PRO A 75 -5.00 -17.94 -13.23
C PRO A 75 -4.00 -16.81 -13.53
N THR A 76 -2.78 -16.93 -13.04
CA THR A 76 -1.69 -16.00 -13.36
C THR A 76 -0.59 -16.79 -14.08
N GLU A 77 -0.38 -16.51 -15.38
CA GLU A 77 0.55 -17.31 -16.18
C GLU A 77 2.00 -16.83 -16.07
N ASP A 78 2.25 -15.51 -15.95
CA ASP A 78 3.59 -14.92 -16.04
C ASP A 78 3.82 -13.81 -15.01
N GLY A 79 4.84 -13.98 -14.17
CA GLY A 79 5.27 -12.97 -13.20
C GLY A 79 5.00 -13.37 -11.75
N VAL A 80 5.48 -12.56 -10.84
CA VAL A 80 5.21 -12.67 -9.41
C VAL A 80 4.10 -11.70 -9.07
N ILE A 81 3.04 -12.19 -8.42
CA ILE A 81 1.97 -11.32 -7.93
C ILE A 81 2.56 -10.41 -6.86
N ASP A 82 2.39 -9.11 -7.04
CA ASP A 82 2.78 -8.09 -6.09
C ASP A 82 1.62 -7.72 -5.17
N ASP A 83 0.46 -7.44 -5.79
CA ASP A 83 -0.76 -7.07 -5.07
C ASP A 83 -2.01 -7.39 -5.89
N ALA A 84 -3.17 -7.41 -5.23
CA ALA A 84 -4.47 -7.57 -5.86
C ALA A 84 -5.52 -6.83 -5.05
N VAL A 85 -6.16 -5.81 -5.66
CA VAL A 85 -7.12 -4.94 -4.98
C VAL A 85 -8.41 -4.82 -5.78
N PHE A 86 -9.53 -4.72 -5.09
CA PHE A 86 -10.78 -4.29 -5.73
C PHE A 86 -10.70 -2.79 -6.03
N VAL A 87 -11.07 -2.40 -7.24
CA VAL A 87 -11.23 -1.01 -7.65
C VAL A 87 -12.69 -0.67 -7.95
N LYS A 88 -13.52 -1.68 -8.17
CA LYS A 88 -14.98 -1.60 -8.28
C LYS A 88 -15.59 -2.83 -7.59
N ASN A 89 -16.89 -2.85 -7.39
CA ASN A 89 -17.57 -4.02 -6.80
C ASN A 89 -17.31 -5.31 -7.57
N ASP A 90 -17.18 -5.22 -8.88
CA ASP A 90 -17.06 -6.34 -9.80
C ASP A 90 -15.73 -6.41 -10.55
N ARG A 91 -14.75 -5.57 -10.19
CA ARG A 91 -13.48 -5.52 -10.90
C ARG A 91 -12.27 -5.31 -9.97
N LEU A 92 -11.24 -6.06 -10.28
CA LEU A 92 -9.95 -6.09 -9.57
C LEU A 92 -8.87 -5.45 -10.45
N VAL A 93 -7.84 -4.92 -9.81
CA VAL A 93 -6.54 -4.69 -10.42
C VAL A 93 -5.51 -5.57 -9.73
N ILE A 94 -4.82 -6.39 -10.52
CA ILE A 94 -3.74 -7.27 -10.08
C ILE A 94 -2.44 -6.66 -10.57
N THR A 95 -1.48 -6.44 -9.69
CA THR A 95 -0.13 -6.01 -10.05
C THR A 95 0.82 -7.20 -10.10
N LEU A 96 1.56 -7.27 -11.20
CA LEU A 96 2.51 -8.35 -11.48
C LEU A 96 3.91 -7.81 -11.64
N LYS A 97 4.88 -8.42 -10.96
CA LYS A 97 6.31 -8.12 -11.09
C LYS A 97 6.98 -9.12 -12.01
N LYS A 98 7.79 -8.61 -12.94
CA LYS A 98 8.65 -9.43 -13.78
C LYS A 98 10.04 -8.82 -13.88
N SER A 99 11.05 -9.57 -13.45
CA SER A 99 12.44 -9.16 -13.61
C SER A 99 13.01 -9.76 -14.90
N GLN A 100 13.53 -8.91 -15.75
CA GLN A 100 14.15 -9.35 -17.00
C GLN A 100 15.41 -8.55 -17.31
N LYS A 101 16.34 -9.20 -18.01
CA LYS A 101 17.59 -8.59 -18.44
C LYS A 101 17.31 -7.71 -19.65
N GLN A 102 17.68 -6.43 -19.57
CA GLN A 102 17.56 -5.53 -20.72
C GLN A 102 18.60 -5.86 -21.78
N PHE A 103 18.17 -5.81 -23.04
CA PHE A 103 19.04 -6.13 -24.19
C PHE A 103 20.15 -5.07 -24.38
N LEU A 104 19.87 -3.80 -24.10
CA LEU A 104 20.79 -2.70 -24.42
C LEU A 104 21.95 -2.54 -23.43
N ASP A 105 21.71 -2.71 -22.14
CA ASP A 105 22.69 -2.46 -21.09
C ASP A 105 23.02 -3.69 -20.24
N ASN A 106 22.39 -4.80 -20.56
CA ASN A 106 22.56 -6.10 -19.86
C ASN A 106 22.19 -6.06 -18.36
N ARG A 107 21.49 -5.03 -17.90
CA ARG A 107 21.05 -4.86 -16.51
C ARG A 107 19.73 -5.60 -16.27
N MET A 108 19.58 -6.16 -15.07
CA MET A 108 18.28 -6.67 -14.61
C MET A 108 17.40 -5.46 -14.24
N ARG A 109 16.19 -5.43 -14.79
CA ARG A 109 15.16 -4.47 -14.37
C ARG A 109 13.91 -5.23 -13.98
N THR A 110 13.26 -4.75 -12.92
CA THR A 110 11.95 -5.24 -12.50
C THR A 110 10.89 -4.31 -13.06
N TRP A 111 9.95 -4.90 -13.77
CA TRP A 111 8.79 -4.24 -14.32
C TRP A 111 7.58 -4.63 -13.51
N VAL A 112 6.77 -3.67 -13.14
CA VAL A 112 5.46 -3.89 -12.52
C VAL A 112 4.40 -3.48 -13.53
N ARG A 113 3.43 -4.35 -13.74
CA ARG A 113 2.31 -4.14 -14.65
C ARG A 113 1.01 -4.43 -13.93
N ALA A 114 0.01 -3.63 -14.24
CA ALA A 114 -1.34 -3.81 -13.75
C ALA A 114 -2.21 -4.51 -14.79
N VAL A 115 -3.05 -5.42 -14.31
CA VAL A 115 -4.04 -6.13 -15.12
C VAL A 115 -5.39 -5.94 -14.45
N SER A 116 -6.35 -5.38 -15.17
CA SER A 116 -7.76 -5.35 -14.76
C SER A 116 -8.40 -6.70 -15.05
N VAL A 117 -9.18 -7.23 -14.09
CA VAL A 117 -9.86 -8.53 -14.20
C VAL A 117 -11.24 -8.41 -13.56
N ALA A 118 -12.26 -8.99 -14.17
CA ALA A 118 -13.58 -9.09 -13.55
C ALA A 118 -13.53 -9.98 -12.29
N ALA A 119 -14.41 -9.74 -11.33
CA ALA A 119 -14.44 -10.49 -10.06
C ALA A 119 -14.76 -11.99 -10.18
N ASP A 120 -15.16 -12.43 -11.38
CA ASP A 120 -15.29 -13.85 -11.75
C ASP A 120 -14.06 -14.38 -12.50
N GLY A 121 -12.98 -13.60 -12.58
CA GLY A 121 -11.74 -13.95 -13.26
C GLY A 121 -11.78 -13.85 -14.77
N SER A 122 -12.89 -13.42 -15.34
CA SER A 122 -13.02 -13.20 -16.78
C SER A 122 -12.48 -11.83 -17.21
N ASP A 123 -12.43 -11.60 -18.52
CA ASP A 123 -12.18 -10.31 -19.14
C ASP A 123 -10.90 -9.60 -18.66
N PRO A 124 -9.71 -10.24 -18.75
CA PRO A 124 -8.45 -9.63 -18.33
C PRO A 124 -7.93 -8.62 -19.36
N HIS A 125 -7.57 -7.41 -18.89
CA HIS A 125 -6.96 -6.35 -19.71
C HIS A 125 -5.68 -5.82 -19.05
N VAL A 126 -4.57 -5.85 -19.78
CA VAL A 126 -3.32 -5.19 -19.34
C VAL A 126 -3.51 -3.69 -19.45
N LEU A 127 -3.40 -3.01 -18.31
CA LEU A 127 -3.57 -1.55 -18.25
C LEU A 127 -2.35 -0.85 -18.84
N LEU A 128 -2.61 0.23 -19.58
CA LEU A 128 -1.59 1.13 -20.14
C LEU A 128 -0.53 0.40 -21.01
N ARG A 129 -0.94 -0.66 -21.69
CA ARG A 129 -0.04 -1.50 -22.49
C ARG A 129 0.75 -0.70 -23.52
N ASP A 130 0.12 0.26 -24.18
CA ASP A 130 0.70 1.03 -25.27
C ASP A 130 1.42 2.31 -24.77
N ASN A 131 1.24 2.68 -23.49
CA ASN A 131 1.86 3.85 -22.88
C ASN A 131 3.24 3.56 -22.26
N VAL A 132 3.76 2.33 -22.42
CA VAL A 132 4.98 1.84 -21.75
C VAL A 132 6.27 2.21 -22.48
N THR A 133 6.25 3.15 -23.41
CA THR A 133 7.42 3.51 -24.23
C THR A 133 8.55 4.20 -23.47
N PHE A 134 8.38 4.50 -22.18
CA PHE A 134 9.37 5.17 -21.35
C PHE A 134 10.07 4.19 -20.40
N ASP A 135 11.40 4.21 -20.38
CA ASP A 135 12.22 3.47 -19.42
C ASP A 135 11.89 3.84 -17.96
N SER A 136 11.32 5.02 -17.72
CA SER A 136 10.88 5.48 -16.40
C SER A 136 9.60 4.80 -15.91
N ASN A 137 8.76 4.26 -16.81
CA ASN A 137 7.53 3.55 -16.45
C ASN A 137 7.79 2.09 -16.11
N THR A 138 8.69 1.84 -15.17
CA THR A 138 8.92 0.50 -14.65
C THR A 138 7.78 0.02 -13.76
N TYR A 139 7.01 0.95 -13.20
CA TYR A 139 5.86 0.68 -12.35
C TYR A 139 4.61 1.40 -12.88
N THR A 140 3.65 0.66 -13.37
CA THR A 140 2.35 1.15 -13.88
C THR A 140 1.17 0.60 -13.06
N GLY A 141 1.41 0.25 -11.81
CA GLY A 141 0.41 -0.34 -10.92
C GLY A 141 -0.10 0.62 -9.84
N VAL A 142 0.37 1.88 -9.81
CA VAL A 142 -0.13 2.86 -8.84
C VAL A 142 -1.52 3.31 -9.25
N ILE A 143 -2.49 3.15 -8.37
CA ILE A 143 -3.83 3.70 -8.53
C ILE A 143 -3.90 4.95 -7.65
N ALA A 144 -4.00 6.13 -8.27
CA ALA A 144 -4.13 7.38 -7.54
C ALA A 144 -5.57 7.60 -7.06
N ASP A 145 -6.55 7.07 -7.83
CA ASP A 145 -7.96 7.20 -7.50
C ASP A 145 -8.75 6.09 -8.20
N ALA A 146 -9.58 5.40 -7.45
CA ALA A 146 -10.47 4.37 -7.98
C ALA A 146 -11.77 4.95 -8.55
N ASP A 147 -12.18 6.17 -8.16
CA ASP A 147 -13.40 6.85 -8.59
C ASP A 147 -14.62 5.91 -8.58
N LEU A 148 -15.06 5.54 -7.39
CA LEU A 148 -16.13 4.54 -7.24
C LEU A 148 -17.50 4.98 -7.84
N ASP A 149 -17.65 6.27 -8.13
CA ASP A 149 -18.84 6.81 -8.80
C ASP A 149 -18.83 6.53 -10.32
N ASP A 150 -17.64 6.32 -10.91
CA ASP A 150 -17.48 5.92 -12.32
C ASP A 150 -17.21 4.41 -12.41
N PRO A 151 -18.10 3.60 -13.03
CA PRO A 151 -17.93 2.14 -13.04
C PRO A 151 -16.81 1.64 -13.97
N THR A 152 -16.28 2.51 -14.83
CA THR A 152 -15.41 2.11 -15.95
C THR A 152 -13.96 2.51 -15.74
N TYR A 153 -13.72 3.67 -15.13
CA TYR A 153 -12.40 4.29 -15.12
C TYR A 153 -11.74 4.29 -13.74
N ILE A 154 -10.41 4.29 -13.77
CA ILE A 154 -9.52 4.62 -12.64
C ILE A 154 -8.50 5.66 -13.11
N TYR A 155 -7.77 6.25 -12.16
CA TYR A 155 -6.73 7.25 -12.45
C TYR A 155 -5.37 6.72 -12.02
N VAL A 156 -4.43 6.74 -12.96
CA VAL A 156 -3.08 6.18 -12.79
C VAL A 156 -2.04 7.24 -13.16
N PRO A 157 -1.15 7.61 -12.24
CA PRO A 157 -0.06 8.51 -12.55
C PRO A 157 1.03 7.78 -13.34
N LEU A 158 1.57 8.45 -14.37
CA LEU A 158 2.47 7.84 -15.33
C LEU A 158 3.43 8.88 -15.90
N PHE A 159 4.67 8.50 -16.14
CA PHE A 159 5.60 9.33 -16.92
C PHE A 159 5.23 9.29 -18.40
N VAL A 160 5.00 10.47 -18.97
CA VAL A 160 4.64 10.65 -20.38
C VAL A 160 5.75 11.36 -21.13
N GLY A 161 6.24 10.75 -22.19
CA GLY A 161 7.22 11.35 -23.08
C GLY A 161 6.57 12.03 -24.27
N ARG A 162 6.91 13.29 -24.53
CA ARG A 162 6.32 14.09 -25.59
C ARG A 162 6.97 13.93 -26.97
N ILE A 163 7.91 13.01 -27.18
CA ILE A 163 8.56 12.84 -28.49
C ILE A 163 8.53 11.38 -28.95
N GLN A 164 8.17 11.22 -30.22
CA GLN A 164 8.24 9.93 -30.92
C GLN A 164 9.72 9.50 -31.06
N PRO A 165 10.17 8.41 -30.40
CA PRO A 165 11.56 7.95 -30.41
C PRO A 165 12.08 7.57 -31.78
N GLN A 166 11.20 7.37 -32.75
CA GLN A 166 11.52 6.81 -34.08
C GLN A 166 12.33 7.70 -34.99
N ARG A 167 12.63 8.96 -34.61
CA ARG A 167 13.33 9.94 -35.46
C ARG A 167 14.58 10.56 -34.85
N MET A 168 15.01 10.15 -33.66
CA MET A 168 16.19 10.70 -32.99
C MET A 168 17.36 9.73 -32.95
N PRO A 169 18.60 10.22 -33.15
CA PRO A 169 19.82 9.45 -32.84
C PRO A 169 19.87 9.06 -31.35
N PHE A 170 20.42 7.89 -31.04
CA PHE A 170 20.46 7.31 -29.69
C PHE A 170 21.09 8.22 -28.62
N GLU A 171 22.11 9.02 -28.99
CA GLU A 171 22.75 9.97 -28.06
C GLU A 171 21.85 11.15 -27.68
N ASP A 172 21.00 11.58 -28.61
CA ASP A 172 20.02 12.66 -28.36
C ASP A 172 18.82 12.15 -27.52
N LEU A 173 18.42 10.88 -27.66
CA LEU A 173 17.43 10.24 -26.83
C LEU A 173 17.82 10.22 -25.35
N LYS A 174 19.11 9.97 -25.06
CA LYS A 174 19.61 9.96 -23.67
C LYS A 174 19.55 11.35 -23.02
N ARG A 175 19.98 12.38 -23.72
CA ARG A 175 19.90 13.78 -23.27
C ARG A 175 18.47 14.29 -23.19
N TYR A 176 17.60 13.76 -24.02
CA TYR A 176 16.21 14.12 -24.09
C TYR A 176 15.39 13.53 -22.93
N ASN A 177 15.67 12.27 -22.57
CA ASN A 177 15.02 11.58 -21.44
C ASN A 177 15.42 12.14 -20.08
N GLU A 178 16.58 12.79 -19.95
CA GLU A 178 17.06 13.38 -18.68
C GLU A 178 16.35 14.69 -18.29
N GLY A 179 15.38 15.21 -19.06
CA GLY A 179 14.79 16.49 -18.75
C GLY A 179 13.40 16.79 -19.30
N LYS A 180 12.68 15.82 -19.86
CA LYS A 180 11.38 16.10 -20.51
C LYS A 180 10.32 15.01 -20.36
N ALA A 181 10.49 14.06 -19.46
CA ALA A 181 9.38 13.22 -19.03
C ALA A 181 8.55 14.03 -18.03
N GLU A 182 7.28 14.19 -18.30
CA GLU A 182 6.32 14.77 -17.36
C GLU A 182 5.56 13.63 -16.68
N TYR A 183 5.28 13.78 -15.40
CA TYR A 183 4.47 12.83 -14.64
C TYR A 183 3.03 13.32 -14.70
N ASP A 184 2.21 12.66 -15.51
CA ASP A 184 0.82 13.02 -15.76
C ASP A 184 -0.12 12.03 -15.06
N VAL A 185 -1.37 12.40 -14.88
CA VAL A 185 -2.45 11.47 -14.51
C VAL A 185 -3.17 11.03 -15.78
N GLU A 186 -3.24 9.73 -15.99
CA GLU A 186 -4.04 9.10 -17.05
C GLU A 186 -5.38 8.61 -16.49
N LYS A 187 -6.48 8.88 -17.21
CA LYS A 187 -7.78 8.24 -16.98
C LYS A 187 -7.79 6.93 -17.78
N VAL A 188 -7.88 5.79 -17.08
CA VAL A 188 -7.66 4.46 -17.63
C VAL A 188 -8.95 3.66 -17.63
N ASP A 189 -9.34 3.16 -18.80
CA ASP A 189 -10.50 2.29 -18.97
C ASP A 189 -10.18 0.86 -18.52
N LEU A 190 -10.90 0.36 -17.52
CA LEU A 190 -10.70 -0.97 -16.96
C LEU A 190 -11.11 -2.11 -17.90
N THR A 191 -11.93 -1.82 -18.94
CA THR A 191 -12.46 -2.82 -19.88
C THR A 191 -11.67 -2.93 -21.17
N THR A 192 -10.78 -1.97 -21.42
CA THR A 192 -9.88 -1.98 -22.59
C THR A 192 -8.42 -1.92 -22.21
N GLY A 193 -8.10 -1.36 -21.03
CA GLY A 193 -6.75 -1.06 -20.58
C GLY A 193 -6.17 0.22 -21.17
N GLU A 194 -6.93 0.94 -22.01
CA GLU A 194 -6.45 2.19 -22.65
C GLU A 194 -6.47 3.35 -21.66
N GLY A 195 -5.42 4.18 -21.69
CA GLY A 195 -5.30 5.40 -20.91
C GLY A 195 -5.36 6.64 -21.78
N HIS A 196 -5.98 7.68 -21.25
CA HIS A 196 -6.02 9.01 -21.85
C HIS A 196 -5.55 10.06 -20.86
N GLN A 197 -4.70 10.99 -21.32
CA GLN A 197 -4.21 12.08 -20.48
C GLN A 197 -5.38 12.84 -19.84
N TYR A 198 -5.39 12.88 -18.51
CA TYR A 198 -6.40 13.56 -17.71
C TYR A 198 -5.90 14.90 -17.16
N VAL A 199 -4.83 14.86 -16.37
CA VAL A 199 -4.19 16.07 -15.83
C VAL A 199 -2.69 16.01 -16.06
N ARG A 200 -2.12 17.13 -16.49
CA ARG A 200 -0.68 17.30 -16.69
C ARG A 200 0.02 17.69 -15.40
N GLY A 201 1.11 17.01 -15.12
CA GLY A 201 2.08 17.46 -14.15
C GLY A 201 3.11 18.42 -14.72
N GLY A 202 4.27 18.43 -14.11
CA GLY A 202 5.43 19.19 -14.55
C GLY A 202 6.66 18.29 -14.63
N PRO A 203 7.81 18.87 -15.00
CA PRO A 203 9.05 18.10 -15.13
C PRO A 203 9.60 17.56 -13.79
N TYR A 204 9.10 18.06 -12.69
CA TYR A 204 9.51 17.69 -11.32
C TYR A 204 8.38 17.06 -10.50
N THR A 205 7.19 16.87 -11.07
CA THR A 205 6.07 16.25 -10.38
C THR A 205 6.40 14.79 -10.03
N VAL A 206 6.17 14.44 -8.77
CA VAL A 206 6.40 13.10 -8.22
C VAL A 206 5.16 12.50 -7.56
N LEU A 207 4.18 13.33 -7.21
CA LEU A 207 2.96 12.90 -6.53
C LEU A 207 1.78 13.75 -6.97
N PHE A 208 0.62 13.09 -7.15
CA PHE A 208 -0.68 13.72 -7.23
C PHE A 208 -1.54 13.30 -6.04
N LEU A 209 -2.32 14.22 -5.50
CA LEU A 209 -3.33 13.97 -4.49
C LEU A 209 -4.71 14.13 -5.13
N MET A 210 -5.53 13.10 -4.98
CA MET A 210 -6.90 13.03 -5.51
C MET A 210 -7.90 12.81 -4.37
N ASP A 211 -9.19 12.95 -4.65
CA ASP A 211 -10.25 12.96 -3.63
C ASP A 211 -11.09 11.68 -3.55
N GLY A 212 -10.71 10.62 -4.27
CA GLY A 212 -11.49 9.38 -4.36
C GLY A 212 -12.72 9.46 -5.29
N LYS A 213 -12.92 10.61 -5.95
CA LYS A 213 -14.04 10.90 -6.88
C LYS A 213 -13.56 11.36 -8.25
N GLY A 214 -12.31 11.03 -8.58
CA GLY A 214 -11.69 11.38 -9.84
C GLY A 214 -11.20 12.83 -9.96
N ASN A 215 -11.18 13.64 -8.89
CA ASN A 215 -10.70 15.01 -8.99
C ASN A 215 -9.30 15.16 -8.41
N VAL A 216 -8.40 15.71 -9.20
CA VAL A 216 -7.06 16.10 -8.72
C VAL A 216 -7.19 17.34 -7.85
N LYS A 217 -6.59 17.36 -6.67
CA LYS A 217 -6.60 18.46 -5.70
C LYS A 217 -5.25 19.16 -5.58
N ALA A 218 -4.17 18.39 -5.59
CA ALA A 218 -2.84 18.92 -5.41
C ALA A 218 -1.77 18.05 -6.08
N ARG A 219 -0.57 18.61 -6.22
CA ARG A 219 0.63 17.87 -6.62
C ARG A 219 1.84 18.32 -5.81
N LEU A 220 2.82 17.43 -5.74
CA LEU A 220 4.16 17.70 -5.23
C LEU A 220 5.15 17.65 -6.38
N ASP A 221 5.97 18.69 -6.50
CA ASP A 221 7.11 18.74 -7.40
C ASP A 221 8.40 18.69 -6.55
N GLU A 222 9.33 17.79 -6.89
CA GLU A 222 10.64 17.67 -6.23
C GLU A 222 11.74 18.10 -7.20
N SER A 223 12.45 19.19 -6.89
CA SER A 223 13.58 19.69 -7.68
C SER A 223 14.90 19.30 -7.03
N MET A 224 15.85 18.83 -7.85
CA MET A 224 17.19 18.46 -7.39
C MET A 224 18.19 19.62 -7.46
N ARG A 225 17.86 20.72 -8.14
CA ARG A 225 18.74 21.88 -8.30
C ARG A 225 17.94 23.16 -8.50
N PRO A 226 17.64 23.96 -7.46
CA PRO A 226 17.98 23.68 -6.04
C PRO A 226 17.22 22.46 -5.51
N LEU A 227 17.70 21.88 -4.43
CA LEU A 227 16.98 20.82 -3.72
C LEU A 227 15.79 21.44 -3.00
N ARG A 228 14.59 21.26 -3.55
CA ARG A 228 13.38 21.93 -3.08
C ARG A 228 12.13 21.14 -3.47
N ASP A 229 11.19 21.13 -2.57
CA ASP A 229 9.85 20.62 -2.78
C ASP A 229 8.86 21.77 -2.93
N ASP A 230 8.07 21.75 -3.98
CA ASP A 230 7.03 22.73 -4.25
C ASP A 230 5.65 22.04 -4.21
N ILE A 231 4.72 22.57 -3.43
CA ILE A 231 3.34 22.10 -3.40
C ILE A 231 2.46 23.03 -4.23
N TYR A 232 1.60 22.43 -5.05
CA TYR A 232 0.62 23.15 -5.88
C TYR A 232 -0.78 22.61 -5.62
N ALA A 233 -1.76 23.53 -5.48
CA ALA A 233 -3.17 23.20 -5.53
C ALA A 233 -3.69 23.27 -6.97
N TYR A 234 -4.63 22.39 -7.33
CA TYR A 234 -5.30 22.40 -8.65
C TYR A 234 -6.64 23.10 -8.53
N GLU A 235 -6.77 24.23 -9.22
CA GLU A 235 -7.96 25.09 -9.15
C GLU A 235 -8.36 25.57 -10.55
N ASN A 236 -9.59 25.35 -10.96
CA ASN A 236 -10.15 25.84 -12.23
C ASN A 236 -9.33 25.43 -13.49
N GLY A 237 -8.67 24.28 -13.46
CA GLY A 237 -7.85 23.80 -14.58
C GLY A 237 -6.39 24.24 -14.54
N ASP A 238 -5.98 25.02 -13.54
CA ASP A 238 -4.63 25.55 -13.39
C ASP A 238 -3.98 25.18 -12.04
N TRP A 239 -2.64 25.25 -12.01
CA TRP A 239 -1.83 24.99 -10.84
C TRP A 239 -1.47 26.29 -10.09
N ARG A 240 -1.91 26.42 -8.86
CA ARG A 240 -1.54 27.51 -7.95
C ARG A 240 -0.49 27.05 -6.96
N ALA A 241 0.66 27.74 -6.90
CA ALA A 241 1.68 27.48 -5.88
C ALA A 241 1.11 27.74 -4.46
N MET A 242 1.37 26.82 -3.54
CA MET A 242 0.97 26.91 -2.15
C MET A 242 2.15 27.25 -1.24
N GLY A 243 3.29 26.62 -1.46
CA GLY A 243 4.51 26.82 -0.67
C GLY A 243 5.67 26.05 -1.28
N ASP A 244 6.85 26.44 -0.85
CA ASP A 244 8.11 25.77 -1.16
C ASP A 244 8.86 25.42 0.13
N TYR A 245 9.51 24.26 0.13
CA TYR A 245 10.22 23.71 1.26
C TYR A 245 11.65 23.36 0.84
N ASP A 246 12.61 23.71 1.69
CA ASP A 246 14.00 23.29 1.50
C ASP A 246 14.10 21.78 1.74
N ALA A 247 14.37 21.02 0.69
CA ALA A 247 14.45 19.56 0.77
C ALA A 247 15.82 19.05 1.22
N ASN A 248 16.69 19.92 1.74
CA ASN A 248 17.94 19.52 2.35
C ASN A 248 17.68 18.82 3.69
N GLU A 249 18.18 17.59 3.80
CA GLU A 249 18.03 16.73 4.99
C GLU A 249 16.55 16.48 5.33
N ASP A 250 16.11 16.83 6.55
CA ASP A 250 14.78 16.51 7.04
C ASP A 250 13.73 17.63 6.82
N ASN A 251 14.04 18.64 6.00
CA ASN A 251 13.20 19.83 5.82
C ASN A 251 12.25 19.80 4.61
N GLY A 252 12.14 18.69 3.91
CA GLY A 252 11.27 18.52 2.75
C GLY A 252 9.77 18.68 3.07
N ALA A 253 8.95 18.72 2.03
CA ALA A 253 7.50 18.83 2.17
C ALA A 253 6.86 17.63 2.88
N HIS A 254 7.44 16.43 2.76
CA HIS A 254 6.99 15.18 3.40
C HIS A 254 5.48 15.00 3.38
N VAL A 255 4.88 15.12 2.19
CA VAL A 255 3.43 15.04 1.99
C VAL A 255 2.93 13.63 2.28
N MET A 256 1.93 13.53 3.16
CA MET A 256 1.33 12.27 3.60
C MET A 256 -0.03 12.00 2.98
N GLY A 257 -0.70 12.97 2.37
CA GLY A 257 -2.03 12.80 1.79
C GLY A 257 -2.90 14.04 2.01
N MET A 258 -4.21 13.85 1.91
CA MET A 258 -5.19 14.91 2.19
C MET A 258 -5.98 14.61 3.46
N THR A 259 -6.57 15.65 4.06
CA THR A 259 -7.56 15.50 5.13
C THR A 259 -8.87 14.93 4.58
N GLU A 260 -9.67 14.25 5.43
CA GLU A 260 -10.97 13.67 5.06
C GLU A 260 -11.98 14.73 4.56
N ASP A 261 -11.87 15.98 5.03
CA ASP A 261 -12.70 17.10 4.55
C ASP A 261 -12.25 17.68 3.20
N GLU A 262 -11.23 17.09 2.58
CA GLU A 262 -10.63 17.47 1.29
C GLU A 262 -10.13 18.94 1.23
N LYS A 263 -9.96 19.61 2.39
CA LYS A 263 -9.63 21.05 2.45
C LYS A 263 -8.18 21.34 2.73
N ALA A 264 -7.39 20.34 3.06
CA ALA A 264 -5.97 20.53 3.37
C ALA A 264 -5.14 19.31 3.01
N ILE A 265 -3.86 19.56 2.78
CA ILE A 265 -2.82 18.54 2.69
C ILE A 265 -2.32 18.23 4.10
N VAL A 266 -2.01 16.99 4.38
CA VAL A 266 -1.31 16.55 5.58
C VAL A 266 0.14 16.32 5.22
N ARG A 267 1.06 16.91 5.97
CA ARG A 267 2.50 16.68 5.87
C ARG A 267 3.14 16.43 7.22
N VAL A 268 4.33 15.85 7.23
CA VAL A 268 5.17 15.76 8.43
C VAL A 268 6.01 17.02 8.55
N ALA A 269 6.10 17.55 9.76
CA ALA A 269 7.00 18.63 10.14
C ALA A 269 7.45 18.45 11.59
N ASP A 270 8.58 19.03 11.95
CA ASP A 270 9.02 19.03 13.34
C ASP A 270 8.09 19.93 14.19
N ASN A 271 7.73 19.43 15.36
CA ASN A 271 7.03 20.23 16.37
C ASN A 271 8.05 21.12 17.15
N LYS A 272 7.54 21.89 18.10
CA LYS A 272 8.39 22.78 18.93
C LYS A 272 9.43 22.03 19.80
N ASP A 273 9.24 20.76 20.05
CA ASP A 273 10.10 19.89 20.86
C ASP A 273 11.12 19.13 19.99
N GLY A 274 11.02 19.25 18.66
CA GLY A 274 11.89 18.62 17.67
C GLY A 274 11.42 17.22 17.25
N ASP A 275 10.23 16.78 17.68
CA ASP A 275 9.67 15.50 17.25
C ASP A 275 8.89 15.66 15.95
N ARG A 276 8.89 14.65 15.11
CA ARG A 276 8.06 14.59 13.89
C ARG A 276 6.58 14.55 14.25
N ALA A 277 5.84 15.48 13.68
CA ALA A 277 4.40 15.66 13.91
C ALA A 277 3.65 15.87 12.59
N LEU A 278 2.35 15.68 12.61
CA LEU A 278 1.50 16.01 11.46
C LEU A 278 1.02 17.45 11.55
N VAL A 279 1.11 18.13 10.42
CA VAL A 279 0.55 19.47 10.23
C VAL A 279 -0.42 19.47 9.05
N ARG A 280 -1.41 20.34 9.14
CA ARG A 280 -2.41 20.59 8.12
C ARG A 280 -2.04 21.83 7.32
N VAL A 281 -1.90 21.69 6.00
CA VAL A 281 -1.63 22.77 5.04
C VAL A 281 -2.93 23.06 4.28
N PRO A 282 -3.66 24.15 4.62
CA PRO A 282 -4.94 24.44 3.98
C PRO A 282 -4.79 24.68 2.47
N LEU A 283 -5.69 24.13 1.67
CA LEU A 283 -5.76 24.44 0.22
C LEU A 283 -6.17 25.90 -0.03
N GLU A 284 -6.92 26.51 0.90
CA GLU A 284 -7.31 27.93 0.81
C GLU A 284 -6.09 28.85 0.87
N ALA A 285 -5.96 29.75 -0.10
CA ALA A 285 -4.83 30.66 -0.20
C ALA A 285 -4.68 31.57 1.03
N GLY A 286 -3.44 31.76 1.48
CA GLY A 286 -3.10 32.67 2.58
C GLY A 286 -3.46 32.18 3.98
N LYS A 287 -3.95 30.97 4.12
CA LYS A 287 -4.14 30.34 5.43
C LYS A 287 -2.83 29.74 5.92
N PRO A 288 -2.47 29.91 7.20
CA PRO A 288 -1.28 29.32 7.76
C PRO A 288 -1.44 27.79 7.97
N GLU A 289 -0.32 27.09 8.02
CA GLU A 289 -0.27 25.72 8.50
C GLU A 289 -0.73 25.65 9.97
N THR A 290 -1.36 24.54 10.33
CA THR A 290 -1.83 24.30 11.69
C THR A 290 -1.45 22.91 12.16
N PRO A 291 -1.10 22.70 13.44
CA PRO A 291 -0.88 21.37 13.98
C PRO A 291 -2.11 20.48 13.79
N LEU A 292 -1.88 19.23 13.39
CA LEU A 292 -2.93 18.21 13.29
C LEU A 292 -2.77 17.17 14.40
N PHE A 293 -1.57 16.61 14.56
CA PHE A 293 -1.28 15.58 15.56
C PHE A 293 0.19 15.58 15.94
N SER A 294 0.48 15.38 17.23
CA SER A 294 1.82 15.08 17.76
C SER A 294 1.71 13.91 18.73
N ALA A 295 2.58 12.92 18.58
CA ALA A 295 2.66 11.81 19.52
C ALA A 295 3.29 12.27 20.85
N PRO A 296 2.93 11.65 21.98
CA PRO A 296 3.56 11.96 23.26
C PRO A 296 5.02 11.49 23.29
N HIS A 297 5.97 12.43 23.24
CA HIS A 297 7.41 12.15 23.34
C HIS A 297 7.96 11.15 22.30
N ALA A 298 7.36 11.12 21.12
CA ALA A 298 7.76 10.21 20.04
C ALA A 298 7.55 10.87 18.67
N ASP A 299 8.28 10.38 17.69
CA ASP A 299 8.08 10.73 16.29
C ASP A 299 6.82 10.04 15.72
N VAL A 300 6.05 10.77 14.93
CA VAL A 300 5.07 10.16 14.03
C VAL A 300 5.83 9.38 12.96
N LEU A 301 5.57 8.09 12.88
CA LEU A 301 6.22 7.19 11.92
C LEU A 301 5.47 7.11 10.59
N GLY A 302 4.15 7.29 10.62
CA GLY A 302 3.33 7.21 9.44
C GLY A 302 1.89 7.64 9.68
N VAL A 303 1.04 7.41 8.69
CA VAL A 303 -0.38 7.73 8.73
C VAL A 303 -1.23 6.52 8.35
N SER A 304 -2.42 6.43 8.93
CA SER A 304 -3.49 5.59 8.42
C SER A 304 -4.24 6.35 7.33
N ARG A 305 -4.67 5.63 6.28
CA ARG A 305 -5.43 6.20 5.17
C ARG A 305 -6.72 5.41 4.96
N ASP A 306 -7.71 6.12 4.49
CA ASP A 306 -8.87 5.49 3.87
C ASP A 306 -8.46 4.91 2.51
N GLU A 307 -8.75 3.65 2.27
CA GLU A 307 -8.31 2.96 1.05
C GLU A 307 -9.05 3.42 -0.21
N TRP A 308 -10.26 3.98 -0.07
CA TRP A 308 -11.10 4.40 -1.18
C TRP A 308 -10.87 5.85 -1.59
N THR A 309 -10.61 6.71 -0.63
CA THR A 309 -10.42 8.15 -0.85
C THR A 309 -8.96 8.57 -0.79
N GLY A 310 -8.07 7.74 -0.23
CA GLY A 310 -6.69 8.10 0.05
C GLY A 310 -6.51 9.13 1.17
N ALA A 311 -7.62 9.55 1.81
CA ALA A 311 -7.59 10.53 2.88
C ALA A 311 -6.84 10.03 4.12
N VAL A 312 -6.10 10.92 4.77
CA VAL A 312 -5.42 10.62 6.03
C VAL A 312 -6.42 10.60 7.17
N THR A 313 -6.62 9.43 7.77
CA THR A 313 -7.62 9.18 8.80
C THR A 313 -7.03 9.04 10.20
N GLY A 314 -5.71 8.91 10.30
CA GLY A 314 -5.02 8.74 11.57
C GLY A 314 -3.51 8.85 11.45
N ALA A 315 -2.85 8.65 12.58
CA ALA A 315 -1.40 8.62 12.71
C ALA A 315 -0.95 7.36 13.44
N ASN A 316 0.29 6.94 13.20
CA ASN A 316 0.93 5.89 13.97
C ASN A 316 2.30 6.34 14.50
N TYR A 317 2.67 5.83 15.65
CA TYR A 317 3.94 6.06 16.32
C TYR A 317 4.34 4.83 17.14
N ALA A 318 5.60 4.74 17.54
CA ALA A 318 6.07 3.66 18.39
C ALA A 318 6.30 4.18 19.82
N ASP A 319 5.73 3.44 20.78
CA ASP A 319 6.07 3.48 22.20
C ASP A 319 6.60 2.08 22.57
N ASP A 320 6.08 1.40 23.57
CA ASP A 320 6.39 -0.01 23.86
C ASP A 320 5.96 -0.94 22.70
N LYS A 321 4.94 -0.55 21.98
CA LYS A 321 4.43 -1.19 20.76
C LYS A 321 4.04 -0.13 19.72
N MET A 322 3.59 -0.57 18.56
CA MET A 322 3.00 0.34 17.57
C MET A 322 1.62 0.80 18.07
N GLU A 323 1.44 2.12 18.15
CA GLU A 323 0.18 2.77 18.52
C GLU A 323 -0.46 3.42 17.30
N TYR A 324 -1.78 3.25 17.19
CA TYR A 324 -2.60 3.84 16.13
C TYR A 324 -3.62 4.80 16.75
N VAL A 325 -3.69 6.00 16.21
CA VAL A 325 -4.64 7.04 16.64
C VAL A 325 -5.43 7.51 15.43
N TYR A 326 -6.75 7.38 15.49
CA TYR A 326 -7.64 7.84 14.44
C TYR A 326 -8.24 9.21 14.77
N PHE A 327 -8.37 10.07 13.77
CA PHE A 327 -8.88 11.43 13.95
C PHE A 327 -10.41 11.46 14.06
N ASP A 328 -11.08 10.51 13.41
CA ASP A 328 -12.51 10.31 13.55
C ASP A 328 -12.82 9.55 14.85
N PRO A 329 -13.71 10.08 15.73
CA PRO A 329 -14.04 9.44 17.01
C PRO A 329 -14.71 8.06 16.87
N GLU A 330 -15.46 7.81 15.78
CA GLU A 330 -16.11 6.51 15.56
C GLU A 330 -15.08 5.46 15.19
N ARG A 331 -14.12 5.82 14.33
CA ARG A 331 -12.96 4.98 14.02
C ARG A 331 -12.09 4.71 15.23
N GLN A 332 -11.81 5.73 16.04
CA GLN A 332 -11.06 5.57 17.29
C GLN A 332 -11.78 4.60 18.25
N SER A 333 -13.10 4.75 18.38
CA SER A 333 -13.93 3.83 19.20
C SER A 333 -13.95 2.40 18.63
N LEU A 334 -13.89 2.23 17.31
CA LEU A 334 -13.76 0.92 16.69
C LEU A 334 -12.42 0.26 17.03
N GLU A 335 -11.31 1.00 16.93
CA GLU A 335 -9.98 0.53 17.29
C GLU A 335 -9.92 0.06 18.76
N GLU A 336 -10.48 0.86 19.68
CA GLU A 336 -10.56 0.51 21.10
C GLU A 336 -11.37 -0.77 21.36
N LYS A 337 -12.48 -0.95 20.64
CA LYS A 337 -13.29 -2.17 20.72
C LYS A 337 -12.55 -3.38 20.18
N LEU A 338 -11.90 -3.25 19.03
CA LEU A 338 -11.11 -4.32 18.43
C LEU A 338 -9.95 -4.72 19.35
N GLN A 339 -9.22 -3.74 19.89
CA GLN A 339 -8.15 -4.01 20.84
C GLN A 339 -8.64 -4.72 22.12
N ALA A 340 -9.85 -4.40 22.59
CA ALA A 340 -10.46 -5.08 23.74
C ALA A 340 -10.85 -6.55 23.46
N LEU A 341 -11.17 -6.88 22.21
CA LEU A 341 -11.49 -8.26 21.80
C LEU A 341 -10.25 -9.17 21.75
N PHE A 342 -9.05 -8.59 21.58
CA PHE A 342 -7.79 -9.31 21.47
C PHE A 342 -6.75 -8.81 22.49
N PRO A 343 -6.96 -9.02 23.80
CA PRO A 343 -6.10 -8.46 24.83
C PRO A 343 -4.66 -8.97 24.72
N GLY A 344 -3.70 -8.06 24.74
CA GLY A 344 -2.27 -8.37 24.66
C GLY A 344 -1.73 -8.63 23.25
N LEU A 345 -2.56 -8.53 22.24
CA LEU A 345 -2.18 -8.61 20.83
C LEU A 345 -2.27 -7.22 20.17
N THR A 346 -1.57 -7.04 19.07
CA THR A 346 -1.73 -5.90 18.18
C THR A 346 -2.86 -6.20 17.21
N VAL A 347 -3.79 -5.27 17.09
CA VAL A 347 -4.90 -5.34 16.13
C VAL A 347 -4.74 -4.22 15.14
N HIS A 348 -4.85 -4.52 13.87
CA HIS A 348 -4.69 -3.53 12.80
C HIS A 348 -5.78 -3.74 11.73
N PRO A 349 -6.68 -2.76 11.51
CA PRO A 349 -7.59 -2.77 10.37
C PRO A 349 -6.78 -2.65 9.07
N VAL A 350 -6.90 -3.65 8.19
CA VAL A 350 -6.13 -3.72 6.92
C VAL A 350 -6.97 -3.42 5.69
N SER A 351 -8.31 -3.57 5.78
CA SER A 351 -9.23 -3.20 4.71
C SER A 351 -10.63 -2.97 5.26
N ALA A 352 -11.41 -2.10 4.61
CA ALA A 352 -12.80 -1.82 4.94
C ALA A 352 -13.65 -1.75 3.66
N ASP A 353 -14.96 -1.93 3.78
CA ASP A 353 -15.88 -1.51 2.72
C ASP A 353 -16.05 0.03 2.72
N VAL A 354 -16.65 0.58 1.68
CA VAL A 354 -16.84 2.04 1.55
C VAL A 354 -17.71 2.63 2.67
N ALA A 355 -18.66 1.84 3.18
CA ALA A 355 -19.54 2.26 4.27
C ALA A 355 -18.87 2.18 5.65
N HIS A 356 -17.70 1.55 5.75
CA HIS A 356 -17.01 1.22 7.01
C HIS A 356 -17.85 0.36 7.97
N ASP A 357 -18.78 -0.43 7.43
CA ASP A 357 -19.60 -1.39 8.17
C ASP A 357 -18.93 -2.77 8.28
N ALA A 358 -18.05 -3.09 7.33
CA ALA A 358 -17.30 -4.34 7.26
C ALA A 358 -15.78 -4.08 7.19
N TRP A 359 -15.03 -4.89 7.95
CA TRP A 359 -13.59 -4.73 8.10
C TRP A 359 -12.88 -6.07 7.96
N ILE A 360 -11.70 -6.06 7.39
CA ILE A 360 -10.71 -7.10 7.63
C ILE A 360 -9.68 -6.54 8.59
N VAL A 361 -9.45 -7.27 9.69
CA VAL A 361 -8.47 -6.90 10.71
C VAL A 361 -7.38 -7.96 10.79
N GLU A 362 -6.15 -7.51 10.89
CA GLU A 362 -4.99 -8.36 11.20
C GLU A 362 -4.73 -8.32 12.70
N VAL A 363 -4.53 -9.49 13.28
CA VAL A 363 -4.23 -9.65 14.70
C VAL A 363 -2.94 -10.42 14.84
N GLU A 364 -1.96 -9.84 15.50
CA GLU A 364 -0.64 -10.45 15.68
C GLU A 364 -0.04 -10.20 17.06
N GLY A 365 1.03 -10.90 17.37
CA GLY A 365 1.79 -10.72 18.60
C GLY A 365 3.07 -11.53 18.60
N PRO A 366 3.93 -11.39 19.62
CA PRO A 366 5.24 -12.04 19.67
C PRO A 366 5.23 -13.57 19.55
N ARG A 367 4.09 -14.21 19.85
CA ARG A 367 3.89 -15.67 19.77
C ARG A 367 2.66 -16.05 18.93
N ASN A 368 2.06 -15.07 18.29
CA ASN A 368 0.86 -15.23 17.48
C ASN A 368 1.19 -14.73 16.08
N PRO A 369 1.30 -15.60 15.07
CA PRO A 369 1.50 -15.16 13.70
C PRO A 369 0.28 -14.34 13.25
N PRO A 370 0.46 -13.42 12.28
CA PRO A 370 -0.63 -12.63 11.74
C PRO A 370 -1.81 -13.52 11.35
N THR A 371 -2.98 -13.18 11.86
CA THR A 371 -4.26 -13.89 11.59
C THR A 371 -5.29 -12.85 11.17
N TYR A 372 -5.94 -13.09 10.05
CA TYR A 372 -6.95 -12.18 9.50
C TYR A 372 -8.34 -12.57 10.01
N TYR A 373 -9.13 -11.56 10.36
CA TYR A 373 -10.51 -11.70 10.80
C TYR A 373 -11.42 -10.77 10.02
N TYR A 374 -12.62 -11.23 9.71
CA TYR A 374 -13.71 -10.41 9.22
C TYR A 374 -14.54 -9.91 10.39
N TYR A 375 -14.87 -8.61 10.41
CA TYR A 375 -15.57 -7.96 11.50
C TYR A 375 -16.63 -6.99 11.00
N THR A 376 -17.86 -7.08 11.60
CA THR A 376 -19.01 -6.22 11.29
C THR A 376 -19.69 -5.72 12.57
N GLY A 377 -18.91 -5.40 13.60
CA GLY A 377 -19.44 -4.89 14.87
C GLY A 377 -19.83 -5.94 15.90
N GLY A 378 -19.84 -7.23 15.53
CA GLY A 378 -20.15 -8.35 16.43
C GLY A 378 -18.91 -9.13 16.87
N GLU A 379 -19.01 -10.45 16.88
CA GLU A 379 -17.87 -11.35 17.15
C GLU A 379 -17.01 -11.46 15.88
N PRO A 380 -15.68 -11.28 15.96
CA PRO A 380 -14.79 -11.42 14.80
C PRO A 380 -14.79 -12.86 14.27
N VAL A 381 -14.90 -13.00 12.95
CA VAL A 381 -14.87 -14.31 12.28
C VAL A 381 -13.50 -14.53 11.67
N ALA A 382 -12.78 -15.56 12.13
CA ALA A 382 -11.46 -15.86 11.59
C ALA A 382 -11.54 -16.24 10.10
N ILE A 383 -10.68 -15.60 9.29
CA ILE A 383 -10.48 -15.93 7.86
C ILE A 383 -9.40 -17.01 7.77
N ALA A 384 -8.17 -16.67 8.12
CA ALA A 384 -7.02 -17.58 8.12
C ALA A 384 -5.83 -16.96 8.86
N ALA A 385 -4.95 -17.81 9.39
CA ALA A 385 -3.61 -17.41 9.79
C ALA A 385 -2.71 -17.27 8.57
N ALA A 386 -1.83 -16.27 8.57
CA ALA A 386 -0.83 -16.11 7.53
C ALA A 386 0.17 -17.28 7.51
N TYR A 387 0.50 -17.77 8.68
CA TYR A 387 1.36 -18.97 8.86
C TYR A 387 0.67 -19.98 9.78
N PRO A 388 0.67 -21.27 9.41
CA PRO A 388 0.01 -22.32 10.19
C PRO A 388 0.74 -22.64 11.50
#